data_6e7c14b5e4f1299dcdfee7502963e4fa
#
_entry.id   6e7c14b5e4f1299dcdfee7502963e4fa
#
_cell.length_a   1.000
_cell.length_b   1.000
_cell.length_c   1.000
_cell.angle_alpha   90.00
_cell.angle_beta   90.00
_cell.angle_gamma   90.00
#
_symmetry.space_group_name_H-M   'P 1'
#
loop_
_entity.id
_entity.type
_entity.pdbx_description
1 polymer ?
#
loop_
_entity_poly.entity_id
_entity_poly.type
_entity_poly.pdbx_seq_one_letter_code
_entity_poly.pdbx_strand_id
1 'polypeptide(L)'
;MTEGYTVNVSDGGAMFAHEMSVNFTPTQFLLDYKMITPRNDPRGKGKPIFLIQHNVVIVEPWHAKKMIEVLQETVKKYEQEYGKISKPKAVEKAEKKQKKSIPTEVPKETPTYMG
;
A
#
# COMPACT_ATOMS: atom_id res chain seq x y z
N MET A 1 8.04 11.88 34.64
CA MET A 1 8.88 13.04 34.58
C MET A 1 9.83 13.00 33.43
N THR A 2 9.86 14.05 32.69
CA THR A 2 10.65 14.14 31.47
C THR A 2 11.87 15.00 31.62
N GLU A 3 12.33 15.15 32.86
CA GLU A 3 13.53 15.91 33.11
C GLU A 3 14.73 15.26 32.44
N GLY A 4 15.46 16.04 31.70
CA GLY A 4 16.74 15.64 31.16
C GLY A 4 16.72 15.20 29.71
N TYR A 5 15.58 15.20 28.99
CA TYR A 5 15.64 14.94 27.56
C TYR A 5 14.73 15.85 26.75
N THR A 6 15.15 16.05 25.54
CA THR A 6 14.45 16.87 24.54
C THR A 6 13.95 15.95 23.43
N VAL A 7 12.74 16.18 22.97
CA VAL A 7 12.17 15.43 21.86
C VAL A 7 12.26 16.28 20.60
N ASN A 8 12.97 15.77 19.61
CA ASN A 8 13.02 16.38 18.30
C ASN A 8 12.21 15.54 17.33
N VAL A 9 11.35 16.18 16.55
CA VAL A 9 10.50 15.51 15.57
C VAL A 9 11.03 15.80 14.18
N SER A 10 11.29 14.76 13.42
CA SER A 10 11.66 14.87 12.01
C SER A 10 10.61 14.18 11.18
N ASP A 11 9.95 14.92 10.31
CA ASP A 11 8.89 14.39 9.47
C ASP A 11 9.44 13.89 8.16
N GLY A 12 9.15 12.62 7.85
CA GLY A 12 9.35 12.09 6.51
C GLY A 12 8.24 12.60 5.60
N GLY A 13 8.45 12.52 4.29
CA GLY A 13 7.41 12.91 3.34
C GLY A 13 6.24 11.95 3.37
N ALA A 14 5.06 12.46 3.04
CA ALA A 14 3.90 11.62 2.82
C ALA A 14 3.96 11.04 1.41
N MET A 15 3.45 9.83 1.23
CA MET A 15 3.34 9.24 -0.10
C MET A 15 1.97 8.63 -0.27
N PHE A 16 1.47 8.67 -1.50
CA PHE A 16 0.25 7.96 -1.86
C PHE A 16 0.63 6.54 -2.28
N ALA A 17 0.11 5.55 -1.60
CA ALA A 17 0.42 4.16 -1.94
C ALA A 17 -0.71 3.58 -2.78
N HIS A 18 -0.38 3.21 -4.02
CA HIS A 18 -1.34 2.55 -4.92
C HIS A 18 -1.42 1.06 -4.61
N GLU A 19 -0.33 0.48 -4.15
CA GLU A 19 -0.30 -0.93 -3.81
C GLU A 19 0.70 -1.20 -2.70
N MET A 20 0.55 -2.34 -2.07
CA MET A 20 1.46 -2.78 -1.03
C MET A 20 1.75 -4.25 -1.22
N SER A 21 3.01 -4.61 -1.13
CA SER A 21 3.45 -6.00 -1.09
C SER A 21 4.03 -6.29 0.29
N VAL A 22 3.83 -7.50 0.77
CA VAL A 22 4.32 -7.88 2.10
C VAL A 22 5.16 -9.14 1.97
N ASN A 23 6.35 -9.10 2.54
CA ASN A 23 7.23 -10.25 2.67
C ASN A 23 7.62 -10.41 4.13
N PHE A 24 8.18 -11.53 4.47
CA PHE A 24 8.66 -11.75 5.81
C PHE A 24 9.94 -12.59 5.85
N THR A 25 10.71 -12.35 6.89
CA THR A 25 11.81 -13.20 7.30
C THR A 25 11.47 -13.76 8.69
N PRO A 26 12.27 -14.64 9.26
CA PRO A 26 11.98 -15.14 10.60
C PRO A 26 11.87 -14.05 11.68
N THR A 27 12.46 -12.90 11.47
CA THR A 27 12.50 -11.83 12.47
C THR A 27 11.83 -10.53 12.07
N GLN A 28 11.39 -10.41 10.82
CA GLN A 28 10.89 -9.13 10.30
C GLN A 28 9.76 -9.32 9.31
N PHE A 29 8.88 -8.31 9.25
CA PHE A 29 7.92 -8.14 8.16
C PHE A 29 8.32 -6.91 7.38
N LEU A 30 8.29 -7.03 6.06
CA LEU A 30 8.67 -5.94 5.14
C LEU A 30 7.43 -5.54 4.36
N LEU A 31 7.00 -4.29 4.55
CA LEU A 31 5.86 -3.74 3.83
C LEU A 31 6.41 -2.79 2.76
N ASP A 32 6.23 -3.16 1.51
CA ASP A 32 6.71 -2.36 0.38
C ASP A 32 5.53 -1.62 -0.24
N TYR A 33 5.50 -0.31 -0.03
CA TYR A 33 4.46 0.56 -0.56
C TYR A 33 4.94 1.19 -1.86
N LYS A 34 4.11 1.15 -2.87
CA LYS A 34 4.45 1.68 -4.19
C LYS A 34 3.49 2.76 -4.63
N MET A 35 4.05 3.82 -5.19
CA MET A 35 3.30 4.85 -5.87
C MET A 35 3.67 4.81 -7.34
N ILE A 36 2.67 4.67 -8.20
CA ILE A 36 2.86 4.55 -9.64
C ILE A 36 2.34 5.82 -10.30
N THR A 37 3.23 6.54 -10.97
CA THR A 37 2.86 7.78 -11.64
C THR A 37 3.05 7.62 -13.14
N PRO A 38 1.98 7.68 -13.94
CA PRO A 38 2.13 7.69 -15.39
C PRO A 38 2.67 9.05 -15.84
N ARG A 39 3.61 9.02 -16.75
CA ARG A 39 4.20 10.23 -17.31
C ARG A 39 4.24 10.13 -18.83
N ASN A 40 3.85 11.22 -19.48
CA ASN A 40 3.97 11.34 -20.92
C ASN A 40 5.25 12.09 -21.24
N ASP A 41 6.17 11.42 -21.93
CA ASP A 41 7.34 12.07 -22.46
C ASP A 41 7.06 12.49 -23.90
N PRO A 42 7.08 13.79 -24.22
CA PRO A 42 6.88 14.22 -25.60
C PRO A 42 7.92 13.66 -26.56
N ARG A 43 9.07 13.24 -26.05
CA ARG A 43 10.14 12.61 -26.82
C ARG A 43 9.99 11.13 -26.98
N GLY A 44 9.03 10.52 -26.26
CA GLY A 44 8.89 9.07 -26.16
C GLY A 44 8.05 8.41 -27.23
N LYS A 45 7.77 9.06 -28.32
CA LYS A 45 7.02 8.50 -29.45
C LYS A 45 5.65 7.93 -29.04
N GLY A 46 4.99 8.54 -28.10
CA GLY A 46 3.66 8.15 -27.66
C GLY A 46 3.59 6.95 -26.71
N LYS A 47 4.71 6.40 -26.28
CA LYS A 47 4.71 5.31 -25.30
C LYS A 47 4.62 5.88 -23.89
N PRO A 48 3.69 5.37 -23.05
CA PRO A 48 3.62 5.82 -21.67
C PRO A 48 4.82 5.37 -20.87
N ILE A 49 5.29 6.25 -20.01
CA ILE A 49 6.37 5.96 -19.06
C ILE A 49 5.75 5.95 -17.67
N PHE A 50 6.07 4.92 -16.90
CA PHE A 50 5.61 4.83 -15.51
C PHE A 50 6.78 5.06 -14.58
N LEU A 51 6.62 6.00 -13.66
CA LEU A 51 7.57 6.21 -12.59
C LEU A 51 7.07 5.45 -11.38
N ILE A 52 7.86 4.50 -10.91
CA ILE A 52 7.52 3.74 -9.71
C ILE A 52 8.42 4.19 -8.58
N GLN A 53 7.80 4.73 -7.54
CA GLN A 53 8.49 5.07 -6.31
C GLN A 53 8.01 4.12 -5.23
N HIS A 54 8.92 3.59 -4.44
CA HIS A 54 8.50 2.72 -3.36
C HIS A 54 9.30 3.00 -2.09
N ASN A 55 8.64 2.79 -0.97
CA ASN A 55 9.23 2.88 0.35
C ASN A 55 8.93 1.60 1.11
N VAL A 56 9.92 1.12 1.81
CA VAL A 56 9.78 -0.11 2.60
C VAL A 56 9.73 0.25 4.08
N VAL A 57 8.75 -0.30 4.77
CA VAL A 57 8.65 -0.21 6.22
C VAL A 57 8.92 -1.60 6.78
N ILE A 58 9.86 -1.69 7.69
CA ILE A 58 10.22 -2.96 8.31
C ILE A 58 9.73 -2.95 9.75
N VAL A 59 8.99 -3.98 10.13
CA VAL A 59 8.45 -4.09 11.48
C VAL A 59 8.69 -5.47 12.04
N GLU A 60 8.68 -5.58 13.37
CA GLU A 60 8.73 -6.86 14.05
C GLU A 60 7.43 -7.64 13.83
N PRO A 61 7.46 -8.97 13.89
CA PRO A 61 6.24 -9.76 13.74
C PRO A 61 5.13 -9.40 14.74
N TRP A 62 5.49 -9.15 15.99
CA TRP A 62 4.52 -8.73 17.00
C TRP A 62 3.86 -7.41 16.64
N HIS A 63 4.66 -6.45 16.18
CA HIS A 63 4.15 -5.16 15.75
C HIS A 63 3.20 -5.30 14.55
N ALA A 64 3.51 -6.21 13.63
CA ALA A 64 2.64 -6.47 12.50
C ALA A 64 1.25 -6.95 12.95
N LYS A 65 1.19 -7.80 13.96
CA LYS A 65 -0.10 -8.22 14.54
C LYS A 65 -0.85 -7.03 15.13
N LYS A 66 -0.16 -6.14 15.82
CA LYS A 66 -0.77 -4.96 16.40
C LYS A 66 -1.28 -3.99 15.33
N MET A 67 -0.55 -3.87 14.23
CA MET A 67 -0.99 -3.04 13.11
C MET A 67 -2.32 -3.51 12.53
N ILE A 68 -2.51 -4.82 12.42
CA ILE A 68 -3.78 -5.37 11.94
C ILE A 68 -4.94 -4.94 12.84
N GLU A 69 -4.76 -5.08 14.16
CA GLU A 69 -5.79 -4.68 15.12
C GLU A 69 -6.15 -3.20 15.01
N VAL A 70 -5.12 -2.35 14.94
CA VAL A 70 -5.32 -0.90 14.83
C VAL A 70 -6.05 -0.54 13.54
N LEU A 71 -5.65 -1.14 12.43
CA LEU A 71 -6.29 -0.90 11.15
C LEU A 71 -7.75 -1.37 11.15
N GLN A 72 -8.03 -2.53 11.69
CA GLN A 72 -9.40 -3.06 11.77
C GLN A 72 -10.31 -2.13 12.58
N GLU A 73 -9.84 -1.66 13.72
CA GLU A 73 -10.61 -0.73 14.55
C GLU A 73 -10.82 0.61 13.85
N THR A 74 -9.80 1.09 13.18
CA THR A 74 -9.89 2.38 12.46
C THR A 74 -10.86 2.31 11.30
N VAL A 75 -10.82 1.22 10.52
CA VAL A 75 -11.77 1.00 9.44
C VAL A 75 -13.19 0.93 9.98
N LYS A 76 -13.38 0.26 11.10
CA LYS A 76 -14.70 0.15 11.73
C LYS A 76 -15.23 1.52 12.16
N LYS A 77 -14.39 2.35 12.76
CA LYS A 77 -14.77 3.71 13.14
C LYS A 77 -15.12 4.57 11.93
N TYR A 78 -14.34 4.45 10.87
CA TYR A 78 -14.61 5.16 9.63
C TYR A 78 -15.98 4.79 9.08
N GLU A 79 -16.26 3.48 9.02
CA GLU A 79 -17.54 3.00 8.48
C GLU A 79 -18.72 3.39 9.33
N GLN A 80 -18.55 3.51 10.64
CA GLN A 80 -19.61 4.00 11.52
C GLN A 80 -19.92 5.47 11.28
N GLU A 81 -18.92 6.26 10.95
CA GLU A 81 -19.08 7.69 10.77
C GLU A 81 -19.51 8.06 9.34
N TYR A 82 -18.94 7.42 8.35
CA TYR A 82 -19.13 7.80 6.95
C TYR A 82 -19.83 6.76 6.09
N GLY A 83 -20.08 5.58 6.64
CA GLY A 83 -20.75 4.52 5.89
C GLY A 83 -19.79 3.46 5.41
N LYS A 84 -20.36 2.38 4.91
CA LYS A 84 -19.61 1.21 4.50
C LYS A 84 -18.66 1.51 3.34
N ILE A 85 -17.41 1.08 3.49
CA ILE A 85 -16.43 1.19 2.42
C ILE A 85 -16.77 0.15 1.36
N SER A 86 -16.98 0.60 0.14
CA SER A 86 -17.29 -0.29 -0.98
C SER A 86 -16.27 -0.10 -2.08
N LYS A 87 -16.12 -1.14 -2.88
CA LYS A 87 -15.20 -1.11 -4.00
C LYS A 87 -15.73 -0.18 -5.09
N PRO A 88 -14.93 0.78 -5.59
CA PRO A 88 -15.38 1.64 -6.67
C PRO A 88 -15.70 0.86 -7.93
N LYS A 89 -16.73 1.29 -8.66
CA LYS A 89 -17.15 0.63 -9.90
C LYS A 89 -16.03 0.58 -10.94
N ALA A 90 -15.21 1.61 -10.99
CA ALA A 90 -14.08 1.63 -11.92
C ALA A 90 -13.07 0.51 -11.64
N VAL A 91 -12.84 0.22 -10.35
CA VAL A 91 -11.95 -0.86 -9.93
C VAL A 91 -12.54 -2.22 -10.28
N GLU A 92 -13.84 -2.40 -10.06
CA GLU A 92 -14.52 -3.64 -10.45
C GLU A 92 -14.40 -3.91 -11.94
N LYS A 93 -14.61 -2.89 -12.77
CA LYS A 93 -14.48 -3.02 -14.22
C LYS A 93 -13.06 -3.34 -14.64
N ALA A 94 -12.08 -2.71 -13.99
CA ALA A 94 -10.66 -2.97 -14.29
C ALA A 94 -10.28 -4.41 -13.93
N GLU A 95 -10.75 -4.92 -12.80
CA GLU A 95 -10.48 -6.30 -12.40
C GLU A 95 -11.12 -7.31 -13.32
N LYS A 96 -12.34 -7.06 -13.76
CA LYS A 96 -13.02 -7.93 -14.74
C LYS A 96 -12.26 -7.98 -16.05
N LYS A 97 -11.73 -6.86 -16.52
CA LYS A 97 -10.90 -6.81 -17.71
C LYS A 97 -9.63 -7.62 -17.55
N GLN A 98 -8.98 -7.50 -16.41
CA GLN A 98 -7.75 -8.24 -16.13
C GLN A 98 -8.00 -9.75 -16.09
N LYS A 99 -9.10 -10.18 -15.49
CA LYS A 99 -9.46 -11.61 -15.45
C LYS A 99 -9.71 -12.19 -16.82
N LYS A 100 -10.23 -11.38 -17.73
CA LYS A 100 -10.50 -11.84 -19.12
C LYS A 100 -9.23 -11.87 -19.97
N SER A 101 -8.28 -10.98 -19.70
CA SER A 101 -7.09 -10.84 -20.53
C SER A 101 -5.87 -11.59 -20.02
N ILE A 102 -5.83 -11.98 -18.75
CA ILE A 102 -4.68 -12.64 -18.14
C ILE A 102 -5.14 -13.91 -17.42
N PRO A 103 -5.15 -15.06 -18.11
CA PRO A 103 -5.42 -16.33 -17.43
C PRO A 103 -4.17 -16.86 -16.74
N THR A 104 -3.59 -16.13 -15.83
CA THR A 104 -2.36 -16.55 -15.19
C THR A 104 -2.56 -16.85 -13.72
N GLU A 105 -1.98 -17.96 -13.30
CA GLU A 105 -1.84 -18.24 -11.90
C GLU A 105 -0.85 -17.26 -11.30
N VAL A 106 -1.32 -16.48 -10.33
CA VAL A 106 -0.45 -15.56 -9.62
C VAL A 106 0.21 -16.33 -8.49
N PRO A 107 1.56 -16.34 -8.40
CA PRO A 107 2.21 -16.99 -7.26
C PRO A 107 1.75 -16.35 -5.96
N LYS A 108 1.32 -17.19 -5.02
CA LYS A 108 0.76 -16.72 -3.75
C LYS A 108 1.80 -16.48 -2.67
N GLU A 109 3.07 -16.39 -3.03
CA GLU A 109 4.14 -16.26 -2.05
C GLU A 109 4.21 -14.87 -1.42
N THR A 110 3.77 -13.86 -2.13
CA THR A 110 3.80 -12.48 -1.64
C THR A 110 2.44 -11.84 -1.88
N PRO A 111 1.65 -11.64 -0.81
CA PRO A 111 0.37 -10.98 -0.96
C PRO A 111 0.56 -9.55 -1.49
N THR A 112 -0.18 -9.21 -2.52
CA THR A 112 -0.16 -7.87 -3.09
C THR A 112 -1.60 -7.44 -3.34
N TYR A 113 -1.91 -6.20 -2.96
CA TYR A 113 -3.21 -5.66 -3.36
C TYR A 113 -3.07 -4.21 -3.77
N MET A 114 -3.95 -3.81 -4.69
CA MET A 114 -4.01 -2.43 -5.17
C MET A 114 -5.24 -1.74 -4.61
N GLY A 115 -5.02 -0.58 -4.03
CA GLY A 115 -6.09 0.22 -3.44
C GLY A 115 -6.71 1.20 -4.40
#